data_ca1d481f3eb814983bcfcf4110f31a6b
#
_entry.id   ca1d481f3eb814983bcfcf4110f31a6b
#
_cell.length_a   1.000
_cell.length_b   1.000
_cell.length_c   1.000
_cell.angle_alpha   90.00
_cell.angle_beta   90.00
_cell.angle_gamma   90.00
#
_symmetry.space_group_name_H-M   'P 1'
#
loop_
_entity.id
_entity.type
_entity.pdbx_description
1 polymer ?
#
loop_
_entity_poly.entity_id
_entity_poly.type
_entity_poly.pdbx_seq_one_letter_code
_entity_poly.pdbx_strand_id
1 'polypeptide(L)'
;MKSKATGQVSTEHLKSIITRTTSPHNGKGKVRYDKKAESEFFVDNSALAGFVGERILYMAVRELIENALDSCENSRILPNIALSLKSLDPTSDMWIISCEDNGIGIPAEKVPIAVCSFLTSGKYVEKQQRGLFGVGLKMIAAFSTKDTDHPLKAWTKPQDEALEYYFELRTDIGTNRPIVLLKRTLEECDRELNAQSGFKIVAMLRARLSPITKNKIFDYVSQTSVVNPYALLTFETDEGRVVFDRRTEVMPEPAKEVLPHPADVDLKTLKKAIMNFMNQKTTLHGVLCNSFQKLSAEKAKEIIAKAMVEVKHADKYDEHELIRVVNICRNTKFHLPNTDHLSPIGEPILTAGMTSEYTIVTKKENNNNTGKEAVPQLSLKILKPVLTGYSSRTCVINNRPTIVECGIAYGGNITSFKLFRFANKIPLLYDEGSDVAREVVSEVEVNKMGITRKEVKEQFANSESKSARAVELLPIHIFFHICSTKIPYKTVGKESIASEGDLKRYMKACLADLYRKVSAQIRKEVRMKEAENRLRLYKHYIPLIVNAICESIQVDTTKLSEAFDKLVEKHVKGETSDTPFYKKVDKITGKRIDQEAYKTNEFEVHSSKQRVQAAKTRKNILRKKAGHD
;
A
#
# COMPACT_ATOMS: atom_id res chain seq x y z
N MET A 1 32.07 14.48 -49.85
CA MET A 1 32.07 13.04 -50.26
C MET A 1 30.88 12.38 -49.59
N LYS A 2 29.96 11.89 -50.40
CA LYS A 2 28.71 11.21 -49.97
C LYS A 2 29.03 9.78 -49.56
N SER A 3 28.50 9.27 -48.45
CA SER A 3 28.20 7.83 -48.33
C SER A 3 26.85 7.61 -47.67
N LYS A 4 25.91 7.19 -48.49
CA LYS A 4 24.62 6.60 -48.14
C LYS A 4 24.89 5.21 -47.50
N ALA A 5 24.22 4.91 -46.40
CA ALA A 5 24.01 3.54 -45.96
C ALA A 5 22.50 3.36 -45.74
N THR A 6 21.80 2.97 -46.78
CA THR A 6 20.44 2.40 -46.75
C THR A 6 20.56 0.94 -46.38
N GLY A 7 20.15 0.60 -45.15
CA GLY A 7 19.96 -0.81 -44.74
C GLY A 7 18.67 -1.35 -45.36
N GLN A 8 18.79 -2.07 -46.45
CA GLN A 8 17.70 -2.90 -47.00
C GLN A 8 17.47 -4.09 -46.09
N VAL A 9 16.30 -4.13 -45.42
CA VAL A 9 15.78 -5.34 -44.77
C VAL A 9 15.51 -6.35 -45.87
N SER A 10 16.20 -7.50 -45.83
CA SER A 10 16.11 -8.52 -46.88
C SER A 10 14.69 -9.09 -46.94
N THR A 11 14.16 -9.19 -48.14
CA THR A 11 12.85 -9.76 -48.47
C THR A 11 12.70 -11.22 -48.07
N GLU A 12 13.77 -11.91 -47.75
CA GLU A 12 13.76 -13.29 -47.23
C GLU A 12 13.27 -13.39 -45.78
N HIS A 13 13.52 -12.35 -44.95
CA HIS A 13 13.06 -12.35 -43.54
C HIS A 13 11.54 -12.11 -43.46
N LEU A 14 10.98 -11.32 -44.40
CA LEU A 14 9.52 -11.15 -44.53
C LEU A 14 8.82 -12.39 -45.09
N LYS A 15 9.45 -13.13 -45.99
CA LYS A 15 8.90 -14.39 -46.49
C LYS A 15 8.85 -15.51 -45.46
N SER A 16 9.81 -15.57 -44.51
CA SER A 16 9.80 -16.55 -43.41
C SER A 16 8.66 -16.31 -42.39
N ILE A 17 8.20 -15.06 -42.27
CA ILE A 17 7.09 -14.70 -41.37
C ILE A 17 5.74 -15.00 -42.05
N ILE A 18 5.62 -14.81 -43.37
CA ILE A 18 4.36 -15.01 -44.12
C ILE A 18 4.08 -16.50 -44.35
N THR A 19 5.09 -17.37 -44.44
CA THR A 19 4.91 -18.83 -44.64
C THR A 19 4.45 -19.58 -43.40
N ARG A 20 4.37 -18.92 -42.21
CA ARG A 20 3.85 -19.54 -40.97
C ARG A 20 2.36 -19.42 -40.76
N THR A 21 1.62 -18.67 -41.59
CA THR A 21 0.21 -18.36 -41.35
C THR A 21 -0.82 -18.94 -42.27
N THR A 22 -0.43 -19.77 -43.26
CA THR A 22 -1.41 -20.39 -44.17
C THR A 22 -1.08 -21.87 -44.40
N SER A 23 -1.70 -22.75 -43.61
CA SER A 23 -1.94 -24.13 -43.99
C SER A 23 -3.40 -24.47 -43.70
N PRO A 24 -4.18 -24.94 -44.72
CA PRO A 24 -5.58 -25.25 -44.53
C PRO A 24 -5.74 -26.55 -43.72
N HIS A 25 -6.73 -26.53 -42.84
CA HIS A 25 -7.20 -27.74 -42.14
C HIS A 25 -7.57 -28.84 -43.11
N ASN A 26 -6.87 -29.95 -43.04
CA ASN A 26 -7.44 -31.25 -43.40
C ASN A 26 -6.75 -32.39 -42.65
N GLY A 27 -7.50 -33.08 -41.82
CA GLY A 27 -7.32 -34.51 -41.55
C GLY A 27 -6.58 -34.90 -40.27
N LYS A 28 -7.37 -35.46 -39.33
CA LYS A 28 -6.98 -36.39 -38.24
C LYS A 28 -6.09 -35.86 -37.12
N GLY A 29 -6.74 -35.54 -36.00
CA GLY A 29 -6.31 -35.26 -34.65
C GLY A 29 -4.89 -35.58 -34.18
N LYS A 30 -3.87 -34.89 -34.69
CA LYS A 30 -2.58 -34.80 -34.01
C LYS A 30 -2.61 -33.53 -33.17
N VAL A 31 -2.63 -33.70 -31.85
CA VAL A 31 -2.43 -32.57 -30.90
C VAL A 31 -1.08 -31.95 -31.23
N ARG A 32 -1.09 -30.67 -31.63
CA ARG A 32 0.12 -29.91 -31.92
C ARG A 32 0.57 -29.22 -30.64
N TYR A 33 1.78 -29.47 -30.20
CA TYR A 33 2.40 -28.82 -29.06
C TYR A 33 3.21 -27.61 -29.57
N ASP A 34 2.69 -26.42 -29.40
CA ASP A 34 3.42 -25.18 -29.74
C ASP A 34 4.00 -24.57 -28.46
N LYS A 35 5.27 -24.15 -28.52
CA LYS A 35 5.94 -23.45 -27.42
C LYS A 35 5.67 -21.96 -27.56
N LYS A 36 5.08 -21.33 -26.53
CA LYS A 36 4.93 -19.86 -26.42
C LYS A 36 6.12 -19.23 -25.72
N ALA A 37 6.49 -18.01 -26.12
CA ALA A 37 7.43 -17.20 -25.36
C ALA A 37 6.79 -16.75 -24.03
N GLU A 38 7.61 -16.48 -23.02
CA GLU A 38 7.16 -16.05 -21.71
C GLU A 38 6.38 -14.73 -21.80
N SER A 39 6.83 -13.78 -22.62
CA SER A 39 6.14 -12.53 -22.90
C SER A 39 4.76 -12.73 -23.52
N GLU A 40 4.65 -13.61 -24.53
CA GLU A 40 3.38 -13.97 -25.17
C GLU A 40 2.42 -14.61 -24.15
N PHE A 41 2.93 -15.53 -23.32
CA PHE A 41 2.14 -16.18 -22.28
C PHE A 41 1.54 -15.15 -21.30
N PHE A 42 2.36 -14.21 -20.78
CA PHE A 42 1.87 -13.22 -19.82
C PHE A 42 0.96 -12.17 -20.44
N VAL A 43 1.18 -11.79 -21.70
CA VAL A 43 0.29 -10.86 -22.41
C VAL A 43 -1.06 -11.49 -22.68
N ASP A 44 -1.11 -12.75 -23.13
CA ASP A 44 -2.36 -13.48 -23.38
C ASP A 44 -3.11 -13.78 -22.07
N ASN A 45 -2.39 -13.99 -20.98
CA ASN A 45 -2.93 -14.27 -19.65
C ASN A 45 -2.68 -13.11 -18.68
N SER A 46 -2.90 -11.89 -19.13
CA SER A 46 -2.60 -10.66 -18.37
C SER A 46 -3.36 -10.55 -17.03
N ALA A 47 -4.48 -11.27 -16.90
CA ALA A 47 -5.22 -11.43 -15.65
C ALA A 47 -4.36 -12.02 -14.52
N LEU A 48 -3.42 -12.90 -14.84
CA LEU A 48 -2.48 -13.47 -13.84
C LEU A 48 -1.62 -12.39 -13.18
N ALA A 49 -1.26 -11.34 -13.94
CA ALA A 49 -0.50 -10.20 -13.43
C ALA A 49 -1.39 -9.04 -12.95
N GLY A 50 -2.72 -9.17 -13.04
CA GLY A 50 -3.69 -8.14 -12.67
C GLY A 50 -3.88 -7.03 -13.72
N PHE A 51 -3.24 -7.12 -14.89
CA PHE A 51 -3.33 -6.13 -15.97
C PHE A 51 -4.58 -6.40 -16.84
N VAL A 52 -5.76 -6.10 -16.33
CA VAL A 52 -7.04 -6.34 -17.01
C VAL A 52 -7.92 -5.11 -16.99
N GLY A 53 -8.43 -4.72 -18.16
CA GLY A 53 -9.43 -3.68 -18.33
C GLY A 53 -9.02 -2.38 -17.63
N GLU A 54 -9.88 -1.83 -16.79
CA GLU A 54 -9.64 -0.58 -16.06
C GLU A 54 -8.49 -0.66 -15.04
N ARG A 55 -8.08 -1.88 -14.62
CA ARG A 55 -7.00 -2.04 -13.63
C ARG A 55 -5.60 -1.84 -14.22
N ILE A 56 -5.45 -1.78 -15.53
CA ILE A 56 -4.13 -1.63 -16.19
C ILE A 56 -3.38 -0.40 -15.64
N LEU A 57 -4.04 0.76 -15.57
CA LEU A 57 -3.42 1.99 -15.07
C LEU A 57 -3.11 1.91 -13.58
N TYR A 58 -4.00 1.34 -12.78
CA TYR A 58 -3.76 1.11 -11.36
C TYR A 58 -2.53 0.21 -11.12
N MET A 59 -2.44 -0.89 -11.86
CA MET A 59 -1.29 -1.81 -11.76
C MET A 59 0.00 -1.16 -12.23
N ALA A 60 -0.06 -0.35 -13.29
CA ALA A 60 1.12 0.40 -13.78
C ALA A 60 1.63 1.39 -12.73
N VAL A 61 0.75 2.21 -12.15
CA VAL A 61 1.08 3.14 -11.05
C VAL A 61 1.72 2.39 -9.88
N ARG A 62 1.11 1.29 -9.47
CA ARG A 62 1.57 0.47 -8.36
C ARG A 62 2.98 -0.07 -8.59
N GLU A 63 3.21 -0.73 -9.72
CA GLU A 63 4.50 -1.36 -10.04
C GLU A 63 5.62 -0.32 -10.19
N LEU A 64 5.32 0.85 -10.74
CA LEU A 64 6.31 1.92 -10.88
C LEU A 64 6.73 2.48 -9.52
N ILE A 65 5.78 2.79 -8.63
CA ILE A 65 6.08 3.29 -7.28
C ILE A 65 6.81 2.21 -6.46
N GLU A 66 6.39 0.93 -6.53
CA GLU A 66 7.04 -0.16 -5.81
C GLU A 66 8.50 -0.33 -6.23
N ASN A 67 8.80 -0.23 -7.54
CA ASN A 67 10.16 -0.33 -8.04
C ASN A 67 11.02 0.88 -7.63
N ALA A 68 10.47 2.08 -7.68
CA ALA A 68 11.13 3.31 -7.27
C ALA A 68 11.49 3.27 -5.77
N LEU A 69 10.55 2.87 -4.90
CA LEU A 69 10.80 2.69 -3.47
C LEU A 69 11.85 1.62 -3.19
N ASP A 70 11.78 0.47 -3.88
CA ASP A 70 12.76 -0.61 -3.72
C ASP A 70 14.17 -0.16 -4.12
N SER A 71 14.30 0.65 -5.19
CA SER A 71 15.57 1.23 -5.66
C SER A 71 16.20 2.11 -4.58
N CYS A 72 15.42 3.02 -4.01
CA CYS A 72 15.90 3.95 -3.00
C CYS A 72 16.20 3.27 -1.65
N GLU A 73 15.27 2.42 -1.15
CA GLU A 73 15.43 1.79 0.17
C GLU A 73 16.60 0.81 0.22
N ASN A 74 16.81 0.01 -0.83
CA ASN A 74 17.93 -0.93 -0.88
C ASN A 74 19.29 -0.22 -0.82
N SER A 75 19.36 1.03 -1.25
CA SER A 75 20.56 1.85 -1.32
C SER A 75 20.66 2.91 -0.23
N ARG A 76 19.72 2.91 0.74
CA ARG A 76 19.67 3.89 1.83
C ARG A 76 19.54 5.33 1.37
N ILE A 77 18.92 5.56 0.22
CA ILE A 77 18.61 6.89 -0.31
C ILE A 77 17.19 7.26 0.11
N LEU A 78 17.00 8.44 0.70
CA LEU A 78 15.66 8.94 1.03
C LEU A 78 14.86 9.14 -0.27
N PRO A 79 13.73 8.42 -0.45
CA PRO A 79 13.02 8.43 -1.72
C PRO A 79 12.43 9.79 -2.06
N ASN A 80 12.64 10.22 -3.30
CA ASN A 80 11.98 11.34 -3.94
C ASN A 80 11.41 10.83 -5.26
N ILE A 81 10.09 10.63 -5.30
CA ILE A 81 9.42 9.94 -6.42
C ILE A 81 8.39 10.89 -7.02
N ALA A 82 8.54 11.14 -8.32
CA ALA A 82 7.60 11.92 -9.10
C ALA A 82 6.84 11.00 -10.07
N LEU A 83 5.54 10.86 -9.85
CA LEU A 83 4.62 10.10 -10.68
C LEU A 83 3.71 11.04 -11.44
N SER A 84 3.48 10.78 -12.73
CA SER A 84 2.50 11.50 -13.55
C SER A 84 1.61 10.52 -14.32
N LEU A 85 0.32 10.81 -14.35
CA LEU A 85 -0.68 10.08 -15.15
C LEU A 85 -1.57 11.11 -15.85
N LYS A 86 -1.38 11.26 -17.16
CA LYS A 86 -2.07 12.26 -17.98
C LYS A 86 -2.74 11.61 -19.18
N SER A 87 -3.92 12.08 -19.52
CA SER A 87 -4.59 11.70 -20.75
C SER A 87 -3.83 12.30 -21.94
N LEU A 88 -3.69 11.54 -23.02
CA LEU A 88 -3.16 12.08 -24.27
C LEU A 88 -4.17 13.02 -24.93
N ASP A 89 -5.44 12.61 -24.89
CA ASP A 89 -6.59 13.35 -25.39
C ASP A 89 -7.79 13.01 -24.50
N PRO A 90 -8.59 13.99 -24.01
CA PRO A 90 -9.76 13.75 -23.18
C PRO A 90 -10.80 12.79 -23.76
N THR A 91 -10.82 12.61 -25.08
CA THR A 91 -11.75 11.72 -25.80
C THR A 91 -11.19 10.33 -26.05
N SER A 92 -9.90 10.10 -25.80
CA SER A 92 -9.23 8.82 -26.04
C SER A 92 -8.99 8.03 -24.75
N ASP A 93 -8.98 6.70 -24.85
CA ASP A 93 -8.56 5.82 -23.76
C ASP A 93 -7.01 5.70 -23.66
N MET A 94 -6.27 6.70 -24.17
CA MET A 94 -4.82 6.72 -24.21
C MET A 94 -4.24 7.56 -23.07
N TRP A 95 -3.33 6.97 -22.32
CA TRP A 95 -2.71 7.59 -21.14
C TRP A 95 -1.21 7.57 -21.21
N ILE A 96 -0.59 8.69 -20.83
CA ILE A 96 0.85 8.79 -20.63
C ILE A 96 1.10 8.64 -19.12
N ILE A 97 1.86 7.60 -18.76
CA ILE A 97 2.33 7.40 -17.40
C ILE A 97 3.84 7.65 -17.34
N SER A 98 4.30 8.42 -16.36
CA SER A 98 5.72 8.60 -16.08
C SER A 98 6.01 8.42 -14.60
N CYS A 99 7.18 7.87 -14.30
CA CYS A 99 7.69 7.77 -12.93
C CYS A 99 9.20 8.06 -12.96
N GLU A 100 9.62 8.95 -12.07
CA GLU A 100 11.03 9.31 -11.86
C GLU A 100 11.38 9.08 -10.38
N ASP A 101 12.51 8.43 -10.12
CA ASP A 101 13.07 8.21 -8.78
C ASP A 101 14.52 8.73 -8.70
N ASN A 102 14.95 8.98 -7.47
CA ASN A 102 16.33 9.39 -7.16
C ASN A 102 17.18 8.23 -6.62
N GLY A 103 16.85 6.99 -6.98
CA GLY A 103 17.60 5.81 -6.54
C GLY A 103 18.96 5.66 -7.23
N ILE A 104 19.53 4.45 -7.19
CA ILE A 104 20.87 4.19 -7.77
C ILE A 104 20.92 4.15 -9.30
N GLY A 105 19.76 4.22 -9.97
CA GLY A 105 19.69 3.98 -11.41
C GLY A 105 19.89 2.50 -11.81
N ILE A 106 19.83 2.23 -13.10
CA ILE A 106 20.06 0.91 -13.69
C ILE A 106 21.26 1.01 -14.62
N PRO A 107 22.29 0.16 -14.51
CA PRO A 107 23.40 0.14 -15.44
C PRO A 107 22.94 0.09 -16.89
N ALA A 108 23.50 0.94 -17.76
CA ALA A 108 23.02 1.16 -19.11
C ALA A 108 22.87 -0.13 -19.93
N GLU A 109 23.77 -1.09 -19.75
CA GLU A 109 23.73 -2.39 -20.44
C GLU A 109 22.55 -3.28 -20.00
N LYS A 110 22.07 -3.09 -18.75
CA LYS A 110 20.99 -3.88 -18.16
C LYS A 110 19.61 -3.32 -18.40
N VAL A 111 19.48 -2.04 -18.77
CA VAL A 111 18.18 -1.37 -18.96
C VAL A 111 17.26 -2.12 -19.92
N PRO A 112 17.69 -2.51 -21.14
CA PRO A 112 16.78 -3.18 -22.07
C PRO A 112 16.21 -4.49 -21.51
N ILE A 113 17.06 -5.31 -20.90
CA ILE A 113 16.67 -6.60 -20.31
C ILE A 113 15.80 -6.37 -19.07
N ALA A 114 16.17 -5.44 -18.20
CA ALA A 114 15.43 -5.13 -16.98
C ALA A 114 14.02 -4.63 -17.26
N VAL A 115 13.82 -3.88 -18.37
CA VAL A 115 12.53 -3.27 -18.73
C VAL A 115 11.67 -4.21 -19.58
N CYS A 116 12.25 -4.94 -20.55
CA CYS A 116 11.50 -5.61 -21.60
C CYS A 116 11.47 -7.15 -21.51
N SER A 117 12.41 -7.81 -20.84
CA SER A 117 12.50 -9.28 -20.84
C SER A 117 11.82 -9.90 -19.62
N PHE A 118 10.77 -10.69 -19.85
CA PHE A 118 10.05 -11.39 -18.79
C PHE A 118 10.92 -12.46 -18.12
N LEU A 119 10.60 -12.74 -16.85
CA LEU A 119 11.31 -13.69 -16.01
C LEU A 119 12.81 -13.41 -15.86
N THR A 120 13.23 -12.17 -16.11
CA THR A 120 14.59 -11.70 -15.87
C THR A 120 14.56 -10.64 -14.77
N SER A 121 15.09 -10.96 -13.60
CA SER A 121 15.06 -10.05 -12.45
C SER A 121 16.21 -10.36 -11.50
N GLY A 122 16.79 -9.33 -10.90
CA GLY A 122 17.68 -9.45 -9.75
C GLY A 122 16.97 -9.82 -8.45
N LYS A 123 15.63 -9.97 -8.49
CA LYS A 123 14.79 -10.19 -7.29
C LYS A 123 14.54 -11.69 -6.96
N TYR A 124 15.21 -12.64 -7.65
CA TYR A 124 15.04 -14.09 -7.40
C TYR A 124 15.88 -14.62 -6.23
N VAL A 125 15.96 -13.85 -5.18
CA VAL A 125 16.62 -14.21 -3.92
C VAL A 125 15.59 -14.28 -2.79
N GLU A 126 15.85 -15.09 -1.76
CA GLU A 126 14.97 -15.17 -0.59
C GLU A 126 15.17 -13.94 0.30
N LYS A 127 14.39 -12.91 0.02
CA LYS A 127 14.42 -11.60 0.69
C LYS A 127 13.01 -11.06 0.76
N GLN A 128 12.69 -10.31 1.79
CA GLN A 128 11.46 -9.52 1.81
C GLN A 128 11.50 -8.49 0.68
N GLN A 129 10.51 -8.51 -0.20
CA GLN A 129 10.42 -7.63 -1.36
C GLN A 129 8.97 -7.25 -1.62
N ARG A 130 8.75 -6.08 -2.25
CA ARG A 130 7.43 -5.66 -2.73
C ARG A 130 7.01 -6.49 -3.94
N GLY A 131 7.89 -6.63 -4.93
CA GLY A 131 7.66 -7.38 -6.17
C GLY A 131 8.33 -8.76 -6.16
N LEU A 132 7.56 -9.86 -6.21
CA LEU A 132 8.09 -11.24 -6.21
C LEU A 132 8.47 -11.73 -7.61
N PHE A 133 7.71 -11.38 -8.63
CA PHE A 133 7.82 -12.01 -9.95
C PHE A 133 8.65 -11.21 -10.95
N GLY A 134 8.92 -9.93 -10.67
CA GLY A 134 9.65 -9.04 -11.60
C GLY A 134 8.96 -8.90 -12.96
N VAL A 135 7.61 -8.99 -13.00
CA VAL A 135 6.81 -8.99 -14.22
C VAL A 135 6.19 -7.63 -14.49
N GLY A 136 5.93 -6.80 -13.46
CA GLY A 136 5.12 -5.59 -13.58
C GLY A 136 5.64 -4.58 -14.59
N LEU A 137 6.94 -4.21 -14.51
CA LEU A 137 7.55 -3.29 -15.47
C LEU A 137 7.52 -3.84 -16.90
N LYS A 138 7.70 -5.17 -17.06
CA LYS A 138 7.65 -5.86 -18.35
C LYS A 138 6.24 -5.86 -18.93
N MET A 139 5.20 -5.99 -18.08
CA MET A 139 3.81 -5.84 -18.51
C MET A 139 3.55 -4.43 -19.03
N ILE A 140 4.04 -3.38 -18.36
CA ILE A 140 3.94 -2.00 -18.84
C ILE A 140 4.60 -1.87 -20.24
N ALA A 141 5.82 -2.40 -20.42
CA ALA A 141 6.53 -2.37 -21.68
C ALA A 141 5.81 -3.16 -22.78
N ALA A 142 5.28 -4.35 -22.46
CA ALA A 142 4.55 -5.18 -23.41
C ALA A 142 3.23 -4.55 -23.82
N PHE A 143 2.46 -3.96 -22.88
CA PHE A 143 1.20 -3.27 -23.19
C PHE A 143 1.45 -1.97 -23.97
N SER A 144 2.50 -1.22 -23.66
CA SER A 144 2.91 -0.06 -24.45
C SER A 144 3.23 -0.48 -25.89
N THR A 145 3.95 -1.59 -26.09
CA THR A 145 4.28 -2.11 -27.42
C THR A 145 3.05 -2.65 -28.16
N LYS A 146 2.15 -3.37 -27.44
CA LYS A 146 0.99 -4.04 -28.05
C LYS A 146 -0.11 -3.07 -28.47
N ASP A 147 -0.40 -2.10 -27.61
CA ASP A 147 -1.59 -1.28 -27.71
C ASP A 147 -1.31 0.10 -28.32
N THR A 148 -0.02 0.44 -28.49
CA THR A 148 0.40 1.75 -29.01
C THR A 148 1.60 1.61 -29.96
N ASP A 149 1.74 2.53 -30.91
CA ASP A 149 2.92 2.61 -31.77
C ASP A 149 4.09 3.39 -31.13
N HIS A 150 3.90 3.88 -29.91
CA HIS A 150 4.90 4.67 -29.22
C HIS A 150 5.87 3.77 -28.44
N PRO A 151 7.19 3.99 -28.59
CA PRO A 151 8.17 3.29 -27.79
C PRO A 151 8.09 3.72 -26.32
N LEU A 152 8.40 2.80 -25.42
CA LEU A 152 8.66 3.14 -24.04
C LEU A 152 9.98 3.91 -23.98
N LYS A 153 10.01 5.04 -23.25
CA LYS A 153 11.19 5.88 -23.05
C LYS A 153 11.73 5.66 -21.65
N ALA A 154 13.04 5.52 -21.53
CA ALA A 154 13.70 5.33 -20.25
C ALA A 154 14.98 6.18 -20.17
N TRP A 155 15.17 6.83 -19.04
CA TRP A 155 16.40 7.54 -18.68
C TRP A 155 16.99 6.87 -17.45
N THR A 156 18.29 6.69 -17.45
CA THR A 156 19.01 6.15 -16.32
C THR A 156 20.31 6.89 -16.09
N LYS A 157 20.56 7.20 -14.83
CA LYS A 157 21.85 7.71 -14.37
C LYS A 157 22.29 6.82 -13.21
N PRO A 158 23.12 5.79 -13.50
CA PRO A 158 23.69 4.95 -12.44
C PRO A 158 24.54 5.79 -11.50
N GLN A 159 24.53 5.47 -10.20
CA GLN A 159 25.30 6.19 -9.19
C GLN A 159 26.81 6.13 -9.44
N ASP A 160 27.28 5.01 -9.97
CA ASP A 160 28.70 4.72 -10.22
C ASP A 160 29.16 5.18 -11.61
N GLU A 161 28.26 5.74 -12.44
CA GLU A 161 28.58 6.19 -13.80
C GLU A 161 28.47 7.72 -13.90
N ALA A 162 29.33 8.36 -14.71
CA ALA A 162 29.35 9.80 -14.88
C ALA A 162 28.20 10.31 -15.77
N LEU A 163 27.73 9.50 -16.71
CA LEU A 163 26.83 9.89 -17.78
C LEU A 163 25.41 9.42 -17.54
N GLU A 164 24.45 10.17 -18.06
CA GLU A 164 23.05 9.78 -18.16
C GLU A 164 22.81 9.12 -19.52
N TYR A 165 21.92 8.12 -19.54
CA TYR A 165 21.58 7.38 -20.76
C TYR A 165 20.08 7.47 -21.03
N TYR A 166 19.73 7.70 -22.29
CA TYR A 166 18.37 7.68 -22.80
C TYR A 166 18.15 6.48 -23.71
N PHE A 167 16.99 5.84 -23.57
CA PHE A 167 16.57 4.69 -24.37
C PHE A 167 15.16 4.84 -24.90
N GLU A 168 14.95 4.40 -26.17
CA GLU A 168 13.63 4.05 -26.68
C GLU A 168 13.57 2.54 -26.90
N LEU A 169 12.60 1.91 -26.23
CA LEU A 169 12.52 0.45 -26.10
C LEU A 169 11.16 -0.07 -26.55
N ARG A 170 11.16 -1.29 -27.10
CA ARG A 170 9.98 -2.12 -27.31
C ARG A 170 10.24 -3.54 -26.84
N THR A 171 9.18 -4.28 -26.55
CA THR A 171 9.27 -5.70 -26.25
C THR A 171 8.89 -6.52 -27.47
N ASP A 172 9.79 -7.37 -27.97
CA ASP A 172 9.39 -8.43 -28.89
C ASP A 172 8.61 -9.50 -28.13
N ILE A 173 7.27 -9.43 -28.24
CA ILE A 173 6.35 -10.29 -27.49
C ILE A 173 6.50 -11.75 -27.93
N GLY A 174 6.83 -12.01 -29.20
CA GLY A 174 6.96 -13.36 -29.72
C GLY A 174 8.25 -14.08 -29.33
N THR A 175 9.31 -13.32 -28.96
CA THR A 175 10.63 -13.90 -28.61
C THR A 175 11.13 -13.56 -27.22
N ASN A 176 10.37 -12.78 -26.47
CA ASN A 176 10.74 -12.28 -25.11
C ASN A 176 12.09 -11.54 -25.10
N ARG A 177 12.36 -10.73 -26.13
CA ARG A 177 13.60 -9.96 -26.26
C ARG A 177 13.35 -8.45 -26.29
N PRO A 178 14.27 -7.63 -25.76
CA PRO A 178 14.21 -6.20 -25.90
C PRO A 178 14.56 -5.80 -27.34
N ILE A 179 13.83 -4.83 -27.88
CA ILE A 179 14.16 -4.10 -29.11
C ILE A 179 14.60 -2.69 -28.70
N VAL A 180 15.86 -2.37 -28.92
CA VAL A 180 16.42 -1.04 -28.68
C VAL A 180 16.30 -0.24 -29.98
N LEU A 181 15.36 0.72 -30.01
CA LEU A 181 15.15 1.60 -31.17
C LEU A 181 16.15 2.73 -31.17
N LEU A 182 16.46 3.27 -30.00
CA LEU A 182 17.39 4.36 -29.81
C LEU A 182 18.12 4.21 -28.48
N LYS A 183 19.42 4.46 -28.48
CA LYS A 183 20.26 4.65 -27.28
C LYS A 183 21.08 5.92 -27.49
N ARG A 184 21.02 6.83 -26.52
CA ARG A 184 21.86 8.05 -26.49
C ARG A 184 22.52 8.17 -25.13
N THR A 185 23.71 8.76 -25.14
CA THR A 185 24.37 9.25 -23.94
C THR A 185 24.10 10.74 -23.84
N LEU A 186 23.68 11.22 -22.69
CA LEU A 186 23.39 12.62 -22.43
C LEU A 186 24.53 13.23 -21.63
N GLU A 187 25.06 14.35 -22.09
CA GLU A 187 26.04 15.15 -21.36
C GLU A 187 25.36 15.97 -20.27
N GLU A 188 26.13 16.59 -19.39
CA GLU A 188 25.61 17.31 -18.22
C GLU A 188 24.63 18.46 -18.58
N CYS A 189 24.84 19.11 -19.73
CA CYS A 189 23.95 20.17 -20.23
C CYS A 189 22.61 19.67 -20.79
N ASP A 190 22.52 18.39 -21.18
CA ASP A 190 21.35 17.77 -21.81
C ASP A 190 20.60 16.81 -20.86
N ARG A 191 20.94 16.82 -19.57
CA ARG A 191 20.33 15.96 -18.56
C ARG A 191 18.83 16.22 -18.39
N GLU A 192 18.06 15.16 -18.32
CA GLU A 192 16.62 15.19 -18.09
C GLU A 192 16.18 14.68 -16.71
N LEU A 193 17.07 13.99 -15.99
CA LEU A 193 16.81 13.57 -14.61
C LEU A 193 17.07 14.73 -13.64
N ASN A 194 16.12 14.93 -12.72
CA ASN A 194 16.23 15.99 -11.71
C ASN A 194 17.23 15.65 -10.58
N ALA A 195 17.52 14.36 -10.39
CA ALA A 195 18.43 13.88 -9.35
C ALA A 195 19.84 13.60 -9.88
N GLN A 196 20.82 13.47 -8.98
CA GLN A 196 22.20 13.12 -9.34
C GLN A 196 22.33 11.68 -9.85
N SER A 197 21.49 10.78 -9.38
CA SER A 197 21.31 9.41 -9.86
C SER A 197 19.84 9.06 -9.83
N GLY A 198 19.42 8.06 -10.61
CA GLY A 198 18.03 7.61 -10.60
C GLY A 198 17.60 6.96 -11.90
N PHE A 199 16.30 6.72 -11.97
CA PHE A 199 15.64 6.13 -13.13
C PHE A 199 14.33 6.84 -13.42
N LYS A 200 14.09 7.12 -14.70
CA LYS A 200 12.84 7.69 -15.19
C LYS A 200 12.31 6.83 -16.33
N ILE A 201 11.02 6.60 -16.31
CA ILE A 201 10.33 5.86 -17.36
C ILE A 201 9.08 6.62 -17.81
N VAL A 202 8.82 6.59 -19.11
CA VAL A 202 7.60 7.12 -19.72
C VAL A 202 7.03 6.06 -20.65
N ALA A 203 5.79 5.68 -20.41
CA ALA A 203 5.06 4.70 -21.21
C ALA A 203 3.69 5.25 -21.61
N MET A 204 3.21 4.84 -22.79
CA MET A 204 1.86 5.09 -23.24
C MET A 204 1.06 3.81 -23.10
N LEU A 205 -0.11 3.90 -22.48
CA LEU A 205 -0.99 2.75 -22.21
C LEU A 205 -2.41 3.07 -22.69
N ARG A 206 -3.09 2.05 -23.21
CA ARG A 206 -4.50 2.15 -23.55
C ARG A 206 -5.33 1.48 -22.48
N ALA A 207 -6.16 2.25 -21.79
CA ALA A 207 -7.11 1.72 -20.81
C ALA A 207 -8.21 2.74 -20.51
N ARG A 208 -9.43 2.26 -20.27
CA ARG A 208 -10.50 3.11 -19.74
C ARG A 208 -10.22 3.41 -18.25
N LEU A 209 -10.40 4.66 -17.85
CA LEU A 209 -10.26 5.10 -16.46
C LEU A 209 -11.61 5.52 -15.92
N SER A 210 -12.23 4.66 -15.10
CA SER A 210 -13.45 5.01 -14.37
C SER A 210 -13.14 5.89 -13.15
N PRO A 211 -14.12 6.69 -12.67
CA PRO A 211 -13.97 7.46 -11.42
C PRO A 211 -13.57 6.60 -10.23
N ILE A 212 -14.07 5.35 -10.17
CA ILE A 212 -13.74 4.40 -9.10
C ILE A 212 -12.25 4.03 -9.15
N THR A 213 -11.76 3.69 -10.34
CA THR A 213 -10.34 3.32 -10.53
C THR A 213 -9.42 4.52 -10.28
N LYS A 214 -9.84 5.73 -10.69
CA LYS A 214 -9.12 6.97 -10.40
C LYS A 214 -8.97 7.21 -8.90
N ASN A 215 -10.06 7.08 -8.15
CA ASN A 215 -10.02 7.20 -6.68
C ASN A 215 -9.12 6.13 -6.06
N LYS A 216 -9.13 4.90 -6.56
CA LYS A 216 -8.22 3.84 -6.08
C LYS A 216 -6.76 4.11 -6.38
N ILE A 217 -6.43 4.71 -7.52
CA ILE A 217 -5.05 5.15 -7.82
C ILE A 217 -4.61 6.21 -6.80
N PHE A 218 -5.45 7.21 -6.55
CA PHE A 218 -5.17 8.22 -5.52
C PHE A 218 -5.01 7.61 -4.12
N ASP A 219 -5.94 6.73 -3.74
CA ASP A 219 -5.86 6.01 -2.46
C ASP A 219 -4.59 5.19 -2.33
N TYR A 220 -4.12 4.56 -3.43
CA TYR A 220 -2.89 3.79 -3.45
C TYR A 220 -1.67 4.68 -3.16
N VAL A 221 -1.54 5.82 -3.84
CA VAL A 221 -0.44 6.77 -3.62
C VAL A 221 -0.50 7.32 -2.20
N SER A 222 -1.68 7.73 -1.75
CA SER A 222 -1.92 8.25 -0.40
C SER A 222 -1.56 7.24 0.68
N GLN A 223 -2.04 5.98 0.56
CA GLN A 223 -1.73 4.94 1.54
C GLN A 223 -0.27 4.48 1.47
N THR A 224 0.37 4.55 0.30
CA THR A 224 1.81 4.32 0.17
C THR A 224 2.59 5.34 1.00
N SER A 225 2.18 6.60 1.00
CA SER A 225 2.82 7.63 1.84
C SER A 225 2.65 7.38 3.35
N VAL A 226 1.59 6.67 3.78
CA VAL A 226 1.36 6.32 5.19
C VAL A 226 2.40 5.32 5.69
N VAL A 227 2.72 4.30 4.91
CA VAL A 227 3.68 3.25 5.31
C VAL A 227 5.11 3.55 4.89
N ASN A 228 5.32 4.62 4.10
CA ASN A 228 6.63 5.12 3.71
C ASN A 228 6.72 6.64 3.97
N PRO A 229 6.54 7.10 5.23
CA PRO A 229 6.50 8.54 5.55
C PRO A 229 7.86 9.25 5.39
N TYR A 230 8.91 8.51 5.13
CA TYR A 230 10.24 9.01 4.78
C TYR A 230 10.39 9.31 3.27
N ALA A 231 9.39 8.98 2.45
CA ALA A 231 9.38 9.29 1.02
C ALA A 231 8.69 10.63 0.76
N LEU A 232 9.24 11.42 -0.16
CA LEU A 232 8.56 12.51 -0.82
C LEU A 232 7.90 11.94 -2.08
N LEU A 233 6.56 11.94 -2.12
CA LEU A 233 5.79 11.43 -3.26
C LEU A 233 5.03 12.58 -3.91
N THR A 234 5.27 12.78 -5.20
CA THR A 234 4.52 13.72 -6.02
C THR A 234 3.66 12.95 -7.01
N PHE A 235 2.39 13.25 -7.08
CA PHE A 235 1.46 12.68 -8.05
C PHE A 235 0.79 13.77 -8.87
N GLU A 236 1.03 13.77 -10.17
CA GLU A 236 0.50 14.75 -11.11
C GLU A 236 -0.53 14.09 -12.04
N THR A 237 -1.65 14.76 -12.25
CA THR A 237 -2.72 14.36 -13.17
C THR A 237 -3.18 15.57 -13.99
N ASP A 238 -4.09 15.38 -14.93
CA ASP A 238 -4.71 16.48 -15.67
C ASP A 238 -5.43 17.49 -14.76
N GLU A 239 -5.97 17.01 -13.62
CA GLU A 239 -6.71 17.85 -12.65
C GLU A 239 -5.81 18.64 -11.71
N GLY A 240 -4.55 18.28 -11.59
CA GLY A 240 -3.60 18.96 -10.72
C GLY A 240 -2.52 18.05 -10.16
N ARG A 241 -1.82 18.57 -9.15
CA ARG A 241 -0.68 17.92 -8.51
C ARG A 241 -0.95 17.76 -7.01
N VAL A 242 -0.63 16.59 -6.48
CA VAL A 242 -0.65 16.29 -5.06
C VAL A 242 0.76 15.98 -4.59
N VAL A 243 1.16 16.57 -3.48
CA VAL A 243 2.47 16.35 -2.86
C VAL A 243 2.27 15.78 -1.46
N PHE A 244 2.81 14.61 -1.23
CA PHE A 244 2.91 13.96 0.07
C PHE A 244 4.31 14.20 0.61
N ASP A 245 4.43 15.20 1.48
CA ASP A 245 5.70 15.61 2.04
C ASP A 245 6.29 14.54 2.97
N ARG A 246 7.62 14.55 3.06
CA ARG A 246 8.35 13.69 3.97
C ARG A 246 8.07 14.09 5.43
N ARG A 247 7.66 13.11 6.26
CA ARG A 247 7.31 13.32 7.67
C ARG A 247 8.37 12.82 8.64
N THR A 248 9.32 12.05 8.16
CA THR A 248 10.46 11.55 8.91
C THR A 248 11.62 11.28 7.97
N GLU A 249 12.84 11.44 8.43
CA GLU A 249 14.04 11.05 7.71
C GLU A 249 14.53 9.65 8.13
N VAL A 250 13.88 9.07 9.12
CA VAL A 250 14.21 7.72 9.59
C VAL A 250 13.65 6.70 8.61
N MET A 251 14.55 5.96 7.97
CA MET A 251 14.21 4.82 7.12
C MET A 251 14.32 3.51 7.90
N PRO A 252 13.49 2.51 7.59
CA PRO A 252 13.67 1.17 8.15
C PRO A 252 14.97 0.55 7.62
N GLU A 253 15.54 -0.37 8.41
CA GLU A 253 16.69 -1.15 7.93
C GLU A 253 16.31 -1.92 6.66
N PRO A 254 17.14 -1.94 5.60
CA PRO A 254 16.86 -2.72 4.42
C PRO A 254 16.73 -4.20 4.75
N ALA A 255 15.75 -4.86 4.14
CA ALA A 255 15.65 -6.31 4.25
C ALA A 255 16.94 -6.98 3.76
N LYS A 256 17.37 -8.05 4.44
CA LYS A 256 18.57 -8.81 4.08
C LYS A 256 18.16 -10.12 3.42
N GLU A 257 19.04 -10.62 2.56
CA GLU A 257 18.90 -11.98 2.04
C GLU A 257 19.03 -12.99 3.19
N VAL A 258 18.25 -14.04 3.12
CA VAL A 258 18.26 -15.11 4.09
C VAL A 258 18.40 -16.46 3.38
N LEU A 259 19.14 -17.35 4.01
CA LEU A 259 19.19 -18.73 3.56
C LEU A 259 17.83 -19.40 3.81
N PRO A 260 17.38 -20.30 2.93
CA PRO A 260 16.14 -21.03 3.13
C PRO A 260 16.16 -21.84 4.42
N HIS A 261 14.98 -22.01 5.04
CA HIS A 261 14.86 -22.83 6.24
C HIS A 261 14.84 -24.32 5.84
N PRO A 262 15.58 -25.20 6.53
CA PRO A 262 15.71 -26.60 6.13
C PRO A 262 14.40 -27.38 6.16
N ALA A 263 13.41 -26.98 6.97
CA ALA A 263 12.08 -27.60 6.97
C ALA A 263 11.25 -27.29 5.69
N ASP A 264 11.63 -26.26 4.93
CA ASP A 264 10.95 -25.82 3.70
C ASP A 264 11.66 -26.31 2.42
N VAL A 265 12.74 -27.08 2.61
CA VAL A 265 13.57 -27.55 1.49
C VAL A 265 12.75 -28.46 0.57
N ASP A 266 12.86 -28.23 -0.72
CA ASP A 266 12.44 -29.13 -1.77
C ASP A 266 13.64 -29.62 -2.60
N LEU A 267 13.40 -30.59 -3.47
CA LEU A 267 14.46 -31.15 -4.31
C LEU A 267 15.11 -30.10 -5.20
N LYS A 268 14.32 -29.14 -5.73
CA LYS A 268 14.83 -28.05 -6.56
C LYS A 268 15.75 -27.12 -5.78
N THR A 269 15.36 -26.74 -4.56
CA THR A 269 16.16 -25.91 -3.67
C THR A 269 17.47 -26.60 -3.29
N LEU A 270 17.42 -27.89 -2.97
CA LEU A 270 18.62 -28.66 -2.64
C LEU A 270 19.55 -28.82 -3.86
N LYS A 271 19.00 -29.11 -5.04
CA LYS A 271 19.80 -29.16 -6.28
C LYS A 271 20.45 -27.80 -6.60
N LYS A 272 19.72 -26.70 -6.44
CA LYS A 272 20.26 -25.34 -6.61
C LYS A 272 21.39 -25.06 -5.61
N ALA A 273 21.20 -25.45 -4.34
CA ALA A 273 22.25 -25.34 -3.33
C ALA A 273 23.51 -26.11 -3.71
N ILE A 274 23.38 -27.35 -4.18
CA ILE A 274 24.50 -28.17 -4.67
C ILE A 274 25.20 -27.49 -5.85
N MET A 275 24.44 -26.99 -6.82
CA MET A 275 25.00 -26.29 -7.99
C MET A 275 25.86 -25.08 -7.62
N ASN A 276 25.48 -24.33 -6.60
CA ASN A 276 26.26 -23.18 -6.12
C ASN A 276 27.62 -23.56 -5.56
N PHE A 277 27.84 -24.82 -5.18
CA PHE A 277 29.10 -25.34 -4.63
C PHE A 277 29.82 -26.33 -5.54
N MET A 278 29.36 -26.56 -6.79
CA MET A 278 29.98 -27.54 -7.72
C MET A 278 31.48 -27.32 -7.94
N ASN A 279 31.90 -26.06 -7.99
CA ASN A 279 33.32 -25.72 -8.23
C ASN A 279 34.20 -25.86 -6.98
N GLN A 280 33.64 -26.12 -5.80
CA GLN A 280 34.36 -26.10 -4.51
C GLN A 280 34.67 -27.51 -3.95
N LYS A 281 34.36 -28.58 -4.69
CA LYS A 281 34.48 -29.99 -4.25
C LYS A 281 33.91 -30.26 -2.85
N THR A 282 32.80 -29.63 -2.53
CA THR A 282 32.17 -29.66 -1.21
C THR A 282 31.34 -30.93 -1.04
N THR A 283 31.34 -31.51 0.17
CA THR A 283 30.48 -32.65 0.51
C THR A 283 29.02 -32.16 0.74
N LEU A 284 28.05 -33.06 0.66
CA LEU A 284 26.64 -32.75 0.96
C LEU A 284 26.50 -32.14 2.37
N HIS A 285 27.28 -32.60 3.34
CA HIS A 285 27.34 -32.01 4.69
C HIS A 285 27.68 -30.51 4.64
N GLY A 286 28.73 -30.16 3.89
CA GLY A 286 29.15 -28.76 3.71
C GLY A 286 28.11 -27.92 3.00
N VAL A 287 27.48 -28.47 1.95
CA VAL A 287 26.33 -27.78 1.28
C VAL A 287 25.20 -27.52 2.23
N LEU A 288 24.78 -28.51 3.02
CA LEU A 288 23.68 -28.35 3.99
C LEU A 288 24.00 -27.27 5.03
N CYS A 289 25.20 -27.27 5.60
CA CYS A 289 25.59 -26.28 6.62
C CYS A 289 25.66 -24.86 6.07
N ASN A 290 26.08 -24.66 4.82
CA ASN A 290 26.34 -23.35 4.24
C ASN A 290 25.14 -22.80 3.46
N SER A 291 24.16 -23.65 3.07
CA SER A 291 23.01 -23.24 2.25
C SER A 291 21.71 -23.10 3.01
N PHE A 292 21.66 -23.52 4.27
CA PHE A 292 20.43 -23.48 5.06
C PHE A 292 20.64 -22.83 6.42
N GLN A 293 19.68 -21.98 6.83
CA GLN A 293 19.71 -21.37 8.16
C GLN A 293 19.39 -22.39 9.27
N LYS A 294 19.86 -22.12 10.49
CA LYS A 294 19.56 -22.95 11.68
C LYS A 294 19.91 -24.44 11.53
N LEU A 295 20.82 -24.78 10.67
CA LEU A 295 21.31 -26.13 10.46
C LEU A 295 22.76 -26.26 10.97
N SER A 296 22.92 -26.80 12.17
CA SER A 296 24.25 -27.05 12.73
C SER A 296 24.95 -28.23 12.05
N ALA A 297 26.27 -28.28 12.14
CA ALA A 297 27.08 -29.38 11.59
C ALA A 297 26.64 -30.75 12.15
N GLU A 298 26.32 -30.84 13.43
CA GLU A 298 25.82 -32.07 14.07
C GLU A 298 24.48 -32.51 13.49
N LYS A 299 23.56 -31.53 13.30
CA LYS A 299 22.24 -31.78 12.74
C LYS A 299 22.31 -32.20 11.28
N ALA A 300 23.23 -31.62 10.51
CA ALA A 300 23.48 -32.02 9.13
C ALA A 300 24.00 -33.46 9.04
N LYS A 301 24.92 -33.89 9.95
CA LYS A 301 25.37 -35.27 10.04
C LYS A 301 24.22 -36.21 10.40
N GLU A 302 23.35 -35.83 11.37
CA GLU A 302 22.18 -36.61 11.76
C GLU A 302 21.22 -36.84 10.59
N ILE A 303 20.97 -35.79 9.78
CA ILE A 303 20.11 -35.86 8.60
C ILE A 303 20.67 -36.81 7.55
N ILE A 304 21.96 -36.71 7.23
CA ILE A 304 22.65 -37.57 6.26
C ILE A 304 22.61 -39.03 6.73
N ALA A 305 22.91 -39.28 7.99
CA ALA A 305 22.85 -40.62 8.56
C ALA A 305 21.43 -41.22 8.52
N LYS A 306 20.41 -40.45 8.90
CA LYS A 306 19.00 -40.89 8.83
C LYS A 306 18.51 -41.11 7.40
N ALA A 307 19.03 -40.37 6.44
CA ALA A 307 18.71 -40.54 5.03
C ALA A 307 19.40 -41.78 4.41
N MET A 308 20.29 -42.44 5.15
CA MET A 308 21.05 -43.60 4.71
C MET A 308 21.77 -43.33 3.36
N VAL A 309 22.46 -42.20 3.28
CA VAL A 309 23.26 -41.84 2.09
C VAL A 309 24.72 -41.83 2.43
N GLU A 310 25.52 -42.38 1.53
CA GLU A 310 26.98 -42.41 1.69
C GLU A 310 27.59 -41.02 1.58
N VAL A 311 28.71 -40.80 2.27
CA VAL A 311 29.45 -39.52 2.18
C VAL A 311 30.23 -39.47 0.88
N LYS A 312 29.77 -38.67 -0.06
CA LYS A 312 30.42 -38.42 -1.35
C LYS A 312 30.35 -36.93 -1.72
N HIS A 313 30.95 -36.54 -2.82
CA HIS A 313 30.84 -35.17 -3.32
C HIS A 313 29.39 -34.84 -3.63
N ALA A 314 28.98 -33.59 -3.40
CA ALA A 314 27.59 -33.16 -3.48
C ALA A 314 26.97 -33.35 -4.89
N ASP A 315 27.79 -33.30 -5.94
CA ASP A 315 27.37 -33.50 -7.34
C ASP A 315 27.15 -34.97 -7.75
N LYS A 316 27.57 -35.93 -6.90
CA LYS A 316 27.49 -37.35 -7.19
C LYS A 316 26.28 -38.08 -6.62
N TYR A 317 25.36 -37.34 -5.95
CA TYR A 317 24.12 -37.93 -5.42
C TYR A 317 23.10 -38.07 -6.53
N ASP A 318 22.41 -39.21 -6.54
CA ASP A 318 21.27 -39.41 -7.40
C ASP A 318 20.02 -38.71 -6.86
N GLU A 319 18.99 -38.62 -7.69
CA GLU A 319 17.75 -37.92 -7.31
C GLU A 319 17.02 -38.61 -6.15
N HIS A 320 17.06 -39.93 -6.06
CA HIS A 320 16.43 -40.71 -5.00
C HIS A 320 17.12 -40.48 -3.66
N GLU A 321 18.44 -40.38 -3.65
CA GLU A 321 19.22 -40.04 -2.45
C GLU A 321 18.86 -38.63 -1.95
N LEU A 322 18.81 -37.64 -2.86
CA LEU A 322 18.45 -36.26 -2.51
C LEU A 322 16.99 -36.17 -2.01
N ILE A 323 16.05 -36.92 -2.56
CA ILE A 323 14.67 -36.99 -2.08
C ILE A 323 14.61 -37.53 -0.65
N ARG A 324 15.40 -38.57 -0.30
CA ARG A 324 15.49 -39.06 1.08
C ARG A 324 15.98 -37.98 2.03
N VAL A 325 17.01 -37.23 1.66
CA VAL A 325 17.55 -36.12 2.47
C VAL A 325 16.47 -35.04 2.67
N VAL A 326 15.77 -34.64 1.62
CA VAL A 326 14.66 -33.68 1.68
C VAL A 326 13.57 -34.15 2.63
N ASN A 327 13.15 -35.41 2.55
CA ASN A 327 12.12 -35.95 3.42
C ASN A 327 12.54 -35.96 4.89
N ILE A 328 13.80 -36.29 5.18
CA ILE A 328 14.32 -36.22 6.56
C ILE A 328 14.39 -34.77 7.04
N CYS A 329 14.83 -33.82 6.19
CA CYS A 329 14.81 -32.40 6.56
C CYS A 329 13.38 -31.93 6.94
N ARG A 330 12.39 -32.23 6.13
CA ARG A 330 10.98 -31.84 6.39
C ARG A 330 10.42 -32.42 7.70
N ASN A 331 10.83 -33.62 8.07
CA ASN A 331 10.36 -34.30 9.27
C ASN A 331 11.23 -34.03 10.51
N THR A 332 12.31 -33.27 10.38
CA THR A 332 13.20 -32.92 11.48
C THR A 332 12.76 -31.60 12.12
N LYS A 333 12.74 -31.56 13.46
CA LYS A 333 12.48 -30.30 14.20
C LYS A 333 13.73 -29.43 14.21
N PHE A 334 13.58 -28.21 13.75
CA PHE A 334 14.61 -27.18 13.77
C PHE A 334 14.21 -26.04 14.70
N HIS A 335 15.18 -25.20 15.07
CA HIS A 335 14.89 -23.92 15.70
C HIS A 335 14.13 -23.02 14.74
N LEU A 336 13.22 -22.20 15.28
CA LEU A 336 12.45 -21.26 14.49
C LEU A 336 13.35 -20.30 13.71
N PRO A 337 12.96 -19.91 12.49
CA PRO A 337 13.72 -18.96 11.70
C PRO A 337 13.80 -17.60 12.40
N ASN A 338 14.92 -16.89 12.21
CA ASN A 338 15.15 -15.56 12.77
C ASN A 338 14.39 -14.49 11.96
N THR A 339 13.98 -13.41 12.60
CA THR A 339 13.29 -12.26 11.97
C THR A 339 14.22 -11.08 11.66
N ASP A 340 15.51 -11.14 12.04
CA ASP A 340 16.46 -10.01 11.94
C ASP A 340 16.79 -9.58 10.49
N HIS A 341 16.42 -10.39 9.51
CA HIS A 341 16.55 -10.09 8.09
C HIS A 341 15.33 -9.40 7.50
N LEU A 342 14.24 -9.31 8.25
CA LEU A 342 13.03 -8.61 7.84
C LEU A 342 13.16 -7.10 8.08
N SER A 343 12.44 -6.34 7.30
CA SER A 343 12.38 -4.88 7.36
C SER A 343 10.95 -4.44 7.73
N PRO A 344 10.55 -4.51 9.02
CA PRO A 344 9.28 -3.98 9.47
C PRO A 344 9.25 -2.45 9.31
N ILE A 345 8.07 -1.85 9.43
CA ILE A 345 7.91 -0.40 9.44
C ILE A 345 8.44 0.15 10.78
N GLY A 346 8.06 -0.46 11.87
CA GLY A 346 8.42 -0.03 13.22
C GLY A 346 7.53 1.10 13.77
N GLU A 347 7.51 1.23 15.10
CA GLU A 347 6.65 2.19 15.79
C GLU A 347 6.88 3.66 15.40
N PRO A 348 8.13 4.17 15.32
CA PRO A 348 8.36 5.58 14.99
C PRO A 348 7.87 5.95 13.59
N ILE A 349 8.13 5.08 12.62
CA ILE A 349 7.79 5.32 11.21
C ILE A 349 6.27 5.19 11.01
N LEU A 350 5.64 4.14 11.55
CA LEU A 350 4.20 3.98 11.42
C LEU A 350 3.43 5.09 12.14
N THR A 351 3.91 5.54 13.30
CA THR A 351 3.31 6.66 14.03
C THR A 351 3.41 7.97 13.24
N ALA A 352 4.56 8.25 12.62
CA ALA A 352 4.70 9.38 11.71
C ALA A 352 3.75 9.25 10.50
N GLY A 353 3.55 8.04 10.00
CA GLY A 353 2.63 7.75 8.90
C GLY A 353 1.15 7.90 9.25
N MET A 354 0.75 7.59 10.49
CA MET A 354 -0.64 7.75 10.96
C MET A 354 -1.07 9.22 11.08
N THR A 355 -0.12 10.14 11.21
CA THR A 355 -0.33 11.57 11.02
C THR A 355 -0.08 11.91 9.55
N SER A 356 -1.12 12.20 8.80
CA SER A 356 -0.96 12.53 7.37
C SER A 356 -1.15 14.00 7.10
N GLU A 357 -0.24 14.55 6.31
CA GLU A 357 -0.33 15.91 5.79
C GLU A 357 0.03 15.86 4.30
N TYR A 358 -0.83 16.42 3.45
CA TYR A 358 -0.55 16.50 2.02
C TYR A 358 -1.17 17.74 1.39
N THR A 359 -0.50 18.25 0.39
CA THR A 359 -0.87 19.45 -0.32
C THR A 359 -1.48 19.12 -1.68
N ILE A 360 -2.67 19.64 -1.96
CA ILE A 360 -3.34 19.52 -3.26
C ILE A 360 -3.22 20.86 -3.96
N VAL A 361 -2.66 20.87 -5.16
CA VAL A 361 -2.62 22.03 -6.09
C VAL A 361 -3.55 21.73 -7.24
N THR A 362 -4.74 22.32 -7.26
CA THR A 362 -5.70 22.16 -8.36
C THR A 362 -5.57 23.32 -9.35
N LYS A 363 -5.63 23.01 -10.64
CA LYS A 363 -5.79 24.02 -11.70
C LYS A 363 -7.29 24.37 -11.75
N LYS A 364 -7.67 25.59 -11.38
CA LYS A 364 -9.04 26.07 -11.58
C LYS A 364 -9.15 26.61 -13.01
N GLU A 365 -9.94 25.98 -13.85
CA GLU A 365 -10.38 26.57 -15.10
C GLU A 365 -11.27 27.77 -14.79
N ASN A 366 -10.82 28.97 -15.13
CA ASN A 366 -11.68 30.15 -15.10
C ASN A 366 -12.68 30.06 -16.27
N ASN A 367 -13.92 29.68 -15.96
CA ASN A 367 -15.04 29.70 -16.91
C ASN A 367 -15.45 31.12 -17.38
N ASN A 368 -14.65 32.15 -17.11
CA ASN A 368 -14.86 33.50 -17.61
C ASN A 368 -13.85 33.80 -18.67
N ASN A 369 -14.31 34.07 -19.87
CA ASN A 369 -13.62 34.45 -21.11
C ASN A 369 -12.69 35.70 -21.02
N THR A 370 -11.98 35.89 -19.94
CA THR A 370 -10.96 36.92 -19.79
C THR A 370 -9.64 36.22 -19.52
N GLY A 371 -8.73 36.26 -20.52
CA GLY A 371 -7.43 35.59 -20.58
C GLY A 371 -6.47 35.83 -19.41
N LYS A 372 -6.92 35.56 -18.18
CA LYS A 372 -6.10 35.52 -16.98
C LYS A 372 -5.71 34.06 -16.72
N GLU A 373 -4.42 33.84 -16.57
CA GLU A 373 -3.82 32.55 -16.17
C GLU A 373 -4.54 31.94 -14.99
N ALA A 374 -4.80 30.63 -15.07
CA ALA A 374 -5.44 29.88 -14.00
C ALA A 374 -4.59 29.95 -12.71
N VAL A 375 -5.12 30.59 -11.67
CA VAL A 375 -4.44 30.66 -10.37
C VAL A 375 -4.51 29.30 -9.70
N PRO A 376 -3.37 28.68 -9.33
CA PRO A 376 -3.39 27.40 -8.62
C PRO A 376 -4.02 27.57 -7.24
N GLN A 377 -5.05 26.78 -6.95
CA GLN A 377 -5.65 26.72 -5.63
C GLN A 377 -4.92 25.70 -4.78
N LEU A 378 -4.27 26.16 -3.71
CA LEU A 378 -3.59 25.33 -2.73
C LEU A 378 -4.57 24.92 -1.64
N SER A 379 -4.71 23.62 -1.38
CA SER A 379 -5.44 23.11 -0.23
C SER A 379 -4.57 22.12 0.56
N LEU A 380 -4.39 22.42 1.85
CA LEU A 380 -3.67 21.56 2.78
C LEU A 380 -4.67 20.64 3.49
N LYS A 381 -4.47 19.33 3.38
CA LYS A 381 -5.25 18.34 4.13
C LYS A 381 -4.37 17.73 5.22
N ILE A 382 -4.81 17.88 6.45
CA ILE A 382 -4.10 17.40 7.65
C ILE A 382 -4.99 16.39 8.36
N LEU A 383 -4.44 15.22 8.67
CA LEU A 383 -5.07 14.22 9.53
C LEU A 383 -4.24 14.11 10.81
N LYS A 384 -4.74 14.70 11.92
CA LYS A 384 -4.11 14.63 13.24
C LYS A 384 -5.01 13.86 14.19
N PRO A 385 -4.67 12.61 14.55
CA PRO A 385 -5.38 11.88 15.59
C PRO A 385 -5.08 12.45 16.99
N VAL A 386 -6.01 12.28 17.93
CA VAL A 386 -5.80 12.59 19.35
C VAL A 386 -4.87 11.57 19.99
N LEU A 387 -5.00 10.31 19.57
CA LEU A 387 -4.22 9.21 20.10
C LEU A 387 -3.77 8.28 18.98
N THR A 388 -2.49 7.89 19.03
CA THR A 388 -1.92 6.82 18.21
C THR A 388 -1.44 5.69 19.09
N GLY A 389 -1.47 4.46 18.58
CA GLY A 389 -0.93 3.30 19.26
C GLY A 389 -0.29 2.34 18.25
N TYR A 390 0.72 1.62 18.72
CA TYR A 390 1.43 0.60 17.96
C TYR A 390 1.56 -0.67 18.78
N SER A 391 1.47 -1.82 18.10
CA SER A 391 1.74 -3.15 18.65
C SER A 391 2.31 -4.03 17.56
N SER A 392 3.33 -4.81 17.87
CA SER A 392 3.91 -5.79 16.94
C SER A 392 4.12 -7.14 17.59
N ARG A 393 4.10 -8.19 16.78
CA ARG A 393 4.39 -9.56 17.19
C ARG A 393 5.13 -10.29 16.09
N THR A 394 6.11 -11.09 16.51
CA THR A 394 6.82 -12.01 15.64
C THR A 394 6.16 -13.38 15.68
N CYS A 395 6.04 -14.01 14.52
CA CYS A 395 5.50 -15.36 14.39
C CYS A 395 6.16 -16.11 13.23
N VAL A 396 5.85 -17.37 13.11
CA VAL A 396 6.29 -18.20 11.99
C VAL A 396 5.05 -18.76 11.30
N ILE A 397 4.94 -18.49 10.00
CA ILE A 397 3.84 -18.96 9.17
C ILE A 397 4.42 -19.77 8.03
N ASN A 398 4.01 -21.04 7.90
CA ASN A 398 4.54 -21.96 6.88
C ASN A 398 6.08 -21.98 6.86
N ASN A 399 6.69 -22.16 8.03
CA ASN A 399 8.16 -22.14 8.28
C ASN A 399 8.87 -20.83 7.91
N ARG A 400 8.11 -19.75 7.63
CA ARG A 400 8.67 -18.45 7.29
C ARG A 400 8.50 -17.45 8.42
N PRO A 401 9.57 -16.70 8.73
CA PRO A 401 9.49 -15.66 9.74
C PRO A 401 8.54 -14.57 9.25
N THR A 402 7.69 -14.13 10.14
CA THR A 402 6.67 -13.12 9.85
C THR A 402 6.58 -12.15 11.02
N ILE A 403 6.52 -10.87 10.73
CA ILE A 403 6.23 -9.83 11.72
C ILE A 403 4.85 -9.26 11.38
N VAL A 404 3.96 -9.27 12.36
CA VAL A 404 2.66 -8.61 12.32
C VAL A 404 2.78 -7.30 13.07
N GLU A 405 2.51 -6.20 12.40
CA GLU A 405 2.46 -4.86 12.97
C GLU A 405 1.04 -4.34 12.90
N CYS A 406 0.58 -3.73 13.96
CA CYS A 406 -0.74 -3.12 14.03
C CYS A 406 -0.62 -1.71 14.57
N GLY A 407 -1.27 -0.76 13.90
CA GLY A 407 -1.40 0.63 14.31
C GLY A 407 -2.86 0.99 14.55
N ILE A 408 -3.08 1.97 15.41
CA ILE A 408 -4.40 2.55 15.66
C ILE A 408 -4.26 4.07 15.77
N ALA A 409 -5.16 4.79 15.12
CA ALA A 409 -5.29 6.24 15.23
C ALA A 409 -6.74 6.56 15.59
N TYR A 410 -6.95 7.37 16.64
CA TYR A 410 -8.27 7.65 17.19
C TYR A 410 -8.51 9.14 17.36
N GLY A 411 -9.71 9.58 16.99
CA GLY A 411 -10.21 10.93 17.25
C GLY A 411 -9.50 12.04 16.46
N GLY A 412 -9.60 13.29 16.93
CA GLY A 412 -9.09 14.47 16.22
C GLY A 412 -9.87 14.72 14.91
N ASN A 413 -9.17 14.79 13.80
CA ASN A 413 -9.78 14.99 12.48
C ASN A 413 -10.35 13.69 11.88
N ILE A 414 -10.19 12.55 12.58
CA ILE A 414 -10.79 11.29 12.15
C ILE A 414 -12.26 11.30 12.48
N THR A 415 -13.13 11.19 11.48
CA THR A 415 -14.58 11.25 11.61
C THR A 415 -15.27 9.90 11.39
N SER A 416 -14.56 8.92 10.82
CA SER A 416 -15.16 7.63 10.43
C SER A 416 -14.15 6.51 10.60
N PHE A 417 -14.67 5.28 10.67
CA PHE A 417 -13.86 4.07 10.64
C PHE A 417 -13.19 3.88 9.28
N LYS A 418 -11.89 3.53 9.29
CA LYS A 418 -11.17 3.02 8.12
C LYS A 418 -10.24 1.88 8.52
N LEU A 419 -10.16 0.87 7.65
CA LEU A 419 -9.22 -0.24 7.76
C LEU A 419 -8.15 -0.12 6.67
N PHE A 420 -6.91 0.00 7.09
CA PHE A 420 -5.75 0.05 6.20
C PHE A 420 -5.00 -1.29 6.29
N ARG A 421 -4.70 -1.87 5.16
CA ARG A 421 -4.08 -3.19 5.04
C ARG A 421 -2.83 -3.10 4.19
N PHE A 422 -1.74 -3.62 4.72
CA PHE A 422 -0.43 -3.54 4.07
C PHE A 422 0.29 -4.88 4.14
N ALA A 423 1.04 -5.19 3.11
CA ALA A 423 1.92 -6.35 3.03
C ALA A 423 3.27 -5.94 2.45
N ASN A 424 4.36 -6.14 3.18
CA ASN A 424 5.71 -5.67 2.79
C ASN A 424 5.70 -4.20 2.35
N LYS A 425 5.02 -3.33 3.11
CA LYS A 425 4.86 -1.88 2.86
C LYS A 425 4.06 -1.53 1.59
N ILE A 426 3.24 -2.47 1.09
CA ILE A 426 2.35 -2.27 -0.06
C ILE A 426 0.91 -2.14 0.43
N PRO A 427 0.15 -1.10 0.02
CA PRO A 427 -1.29 -1.01 0.28
C PRO A 427 -2.09 -2.10 -0.45
N LEU A 428 -3.09 -2.67 0.23
CA LEU A 428 -4.02 -3.65 -0.31
C LEU A 428 -5.41 -3.02 -0.41
N LEU A 429 -5.83 -2.60 -1.62
CA LEU A 429 -7.05 -1.82 -1.82
C LEU A 429 -8.25 -2.63 -2.33
N TYR A 430 -8.02 -3.85 -2.79
CA TYR A 430 -9.07 -4.72 -3.32
C TYR A 430 -9.39 -5.85 -2.33
N ASP A 431 -10.53 -6.49 -2.52
CA ASP A 431 -10.97 -7.69 -1.78
C ASP A 431 -10.88 -7.57 -0.24
N GLU A 432 -11.21 -6.38 0.30
CA GLU A 432 -11.19 -6.15 1.75
C GLU A 432 -12.09 -7.15 2.50
N GLY A 433 -13.25 -7.47 1.93
CA GLY A 433 -14.22 -8.37 2.56
C GLY A 433 -13.72 -9.79 2.80
N SER A 434 -12.79 -10.26 1.97
CA SER A 434 -12.19 -11.59 2.08
C SER A 434 -10.87 -11.63 2.83
N ASP A 435 -10.31 -10.47 3.22
CA ASP A 435 -9.00 -10.33 3.85
C ASP A 435 -9.03 -10.72 5.34
N VAL A 436 -7.96 -11.35 5.81
CA VAL A 436 -7.82 -11.77 7.22
C VAL A 436 -7.92 -10.59 8.19
N ALA A 437 -7.48 -9.40 7.81
CA ALA A 437 -7.58 -8.20 8.65
C ALA A 437 -9.05 -7.82 8.91
N ARG A 438 -9.91 -7.92 7.88
CA ARG A 438 -11.36 -7.67 8.03
C ARG A 438 -12.02 -8.68 8.94
N GLU A 439 -11.65 -9.94 8.84
CA GLU A 439 -12.11 -10.99 9.76
C GLU A 439 -11.68 -10.69 11.20
N VAL A 440 -10.41 -10.31 11.42
CA VAL A 440 -9.87 -9.97 12.74
C VAL A 440 -10.64 -8.80 13.37
N VAL A 441 -10.85 -7.71 12.63
CA VAL A 441 -11.63 -6.55 13.11
C VAL A 441 -13.05 -6.96 13.47
N SER A 442 -13.64 -7.90 12.72
CA SER A 442 -15.00 -8.35 12.98
C SER A 442 -15.14 -9.22 14.23
N GLU A 443 -14.09 -9.93 14.61
CA GLU A 443 -14.10 -10.89 15.73
C GLU A 443 -13.57 -10.30 17.06
N VAL A 444 -12.73 -9.24 16.98
CA VAL A 444 -12.24 -8.57 18.19
C VAL A 444 -13.29 -7.59 18.69
N GLU A 445 -13.88 -7.90 19.83
CA GLU A 445 -14.98 -7.12 20.38
C GLU A 445 -14.55 -5.77 20.96
N VAL A 446 -15.40 -4.75 20.79
CA VAL A 446 -15.20 -3.39 21.31
C VAL A 446 -15.21 -3.31 22.83
N ASN A 447 -15.78 -4.32 23.53
CA ASN A 447 -15.73 -4.41 24.98
C ASN A 447 -14.29 -4.48 25.54
N LYS A 448 -13.31 -4.88 24.75
CA LYS A 448 -11.89 -4.76 25.10
C LYS A 448 -11.41 -3.31 25.20
N MET A 449 -12.14 -2.36 24.61
CA MET A 449 -11.93 -0.92 24.81
C MET A 449 -12.62 -0.40 26.10
N GLY A 450 -13.29 -1.28 26.86
CA GLY A 450 -13.98 -0.92 28.09
C GLY A 450 -15.31 -0.16 27.87
N ILE A 451 -15.89 -0.29 26.68
CA ILE A 451 -17.21 0.24 26.30
C ILE A 451 -18.07 -0.87 25.74
N THR A 452 -19.37 -0.83 26.01
CA THR A 452 -20.31 -1.81 25.48
C THR A 452 -20.76 -1.45 24.07
N ARG A 453 -21.23 -2.45 23.32
CA ARG A 453 -21.83 -2.23 21.99
C ARG A 453 -23.03 -1.25 22.06
N LYS A 454 -23.76 -1.26 23.16
CA LYS A 454 -24.90 -0.40 23.39
C LYS A 454 -24.46 1.06 23.52
N GLU A 455 -23.49 1.34 24.38
CA GLU A 455 -22.93 2.70 24.57
C GLU A 455 -22.35 3.26 23.27
N VAL A 456 -21.62 2.44 22.48
CA VAL A 456 -21.10 2.89 21.18
C VAL A 456 -22.25 3.26 20.24
N LYS A 457 -23.31 2.44 20.16
CA LYS A 457 -24.47 2.73 19.30
C LYS A 457 -25.23 3.97 19.74
N GLU A 458 -25.43 4.16 21.03
CA GLU A 458 -26.13 5.33 21.57
C GLU A 458 -25.37 6.64 21.31
N GLN A 459 -24.04 6.60 21.34
CA GLN A 459 -23.23 7.82 21.26
C GLN A 459 -22.71 8.16 19.86
N PHE A 460 -22.48 7.14 19.03
CA PHE A 460 -21.84 7.32 17.72
C PHE A 460 -22.73 6.90 16.54
N ALA A 461 -23.87 6.21 16.77
CA ALA A 461 -24.75 5.83 15.67
C ALA A 461 -25.63 7.00 15.23
N ASN A 462 -25.66 7.21 13.91
CA ASN A 462 -26.65 8.07 13.25
C ASN A 462 -27.83 7.21 12.75
N SER A 463 -28.93 7.86 12.34
CA SER A 463 -30.15 7.17 11.85
C SER A 463 -29.90 6.18 10.70
N GLU A 464 -28.84 6.40 9.92
CA GLU A 464 -28.47 5.59 8.74
C GLU A 464 -27.54 4.40 9.08
N SER A 465 -26.97 4.36 10.28
CA SER A 465 -25.92 3.39 10.66
C SER A 465 -26.35 2.32 11.66
N LYS A 466 -27.66 2.11 11.85
CA LYS A 466 -28.22 1.17 12.86
C LYS A 466 -27.76 -0.28 12.68
N SER A 467 -27.44 -0.71 11.46
CA SER A 467 -26.95 -2.07 11.14
C SER A 467 -25.43 -2.21 11.21
N ALA A 468 -24.68 -1.12 11.36
CA ALA A 468 -23.22 -1.15 11.38
C ALA A 468 -22.67 -1.85 12.63
N ARG A 469 -21.51 -2.44 12.50
CA ARG A 469 -20.77 -3.02 13.64
C ARG A 469 -20.32 -1.89 14.57
N ALA A 470 -20.25 -2.17 15.87
CA ALA A 470 -19.89 -1.15 16.84
C ALA A 470 -18.53 -0.47 16.57
N VAL A 471 -17.53 -1.22 16.11
CA VAL A 471 -16.21 -0.65 15.76
C VAL A 471 -16.29 0.32 14.56
N GLU A 472 -17.21 0.07 13.63
CA GLU A 472 -17.40 0.89 12.41
C GLU A 472 -18.08 2.23 12.69
N LEU A 473 -18.64 2.40 13.87
CA LEU A 473 -19.24 3.65 14.34
C LEU A 473 -18.23 4.58 15.00
N LEU A 474 -17.06 4.06 15.39
CA LEU A 474 -16.03 4.82 16.08
C LEU A 474 -15.18 5.65 15.08
N PRO A 475 -14.74 6.86 15.47
CA PRO A 475 -13.78 7.66 14.71
C PRO A 475 -12.36 7.09 14.84
N ILE A 476 -12.12 5.93 14.19
CA ILE A 476 -10.92 5.15 14.37
C ILE A 476 -10.37 4.65 13.03
N HIS A 477 -9.07 4.78 12.86
CA HIS A 477 -8.34 4.12 11.78
C HIS A 477 -7.51 2.97 12.34
N ILE A 478 -7.63 1.80 11.74
CA ILE A 478 -6.88 0.60 12.10
C ILE A 478 -5.93 0.26 10.94
N PHE A 479 -4.68 0.01 11.27
CA PHE A 479 -3.62 -0.31 10.31
C PHE A 479 -3.08 -1.71 10.61
N PHE A 480 -3.07 -2.59 9.62
CA PHE A 480 -2.38 -3.87 9.67
C PHE A 480 -1.27 -3.91 8.63
N HIS A 481 -0.09 -4.27 9.06
CA HIS A 481 1.04 -4.55 8.19
C HIS A 481 1.61 -5.94 8.48
N ILE A 482 1.82 -6.72 7.43
CA ILE A 482 2.44 -8.04 7.51
C ILE A 482 3.75 -7.99 6.73
N CYS A 483 4.83 -8.36 7.43
CA CYS A 483 6.18 -8.35 6.91
C CYS A 483 6.69 -9.79 6.88
N SER A 484 7.03 -10.31 5.70
CA SER A 484 7.56 -11.67 5.52
C SER A 484 8.32 -11.78 4.19
N THR A 485 9.20 -12.77 4.07
CA THR A 485 9.83 -13.10 2.78
C THR A 485 8.81 -13.63 1.77
N LYS A 486 7.71 -14.24 2.24
CA LYS A 486 6.62 -14.74 1.39
C LYS A 486 5.28 -14.54 2.09
N ILE A 487 4.52 -13.57 1.59
CA ILE A 487 3.17 -13.28 2.10
C ILE A 487 2.18 -14.31 1.55
N PRO A 488 1.25 -14.84 2.38
CA PRO A 488 0.20 -15.75 1.93
C PRO A 488 -0.94 -14.99 1.25
N TYR A 489 -0.72 -14.52 0.02
CA TYR A 489 -1.77 -13.88 -0.77
C TYR A 489 -2.79 -14.90 -1.27
N LYS A 490 -4.07 -14.52 -1.31
CA LYS A 490 -5.14 -15.34 -1.91
C LYS A 490 -5.05 -15.39 -3.43
N THR A 491 -4.56 -14.32 -4.05
CA THR A 491 -4.48 -14.16 -5.50
C THR A 491 -3.09 -13.70 -5.93
N VAL A 492 -2.72 -14.00 -7.17
CA VAL A 492 -1.44 -13.55 -7.77
C VAL A 492 -1.36 -12.02 -7.84
N GLY A 493 -2.50 -11.33 -7.99
CA GLY A 493 -2.60 -9.87 -7.97
C GLY A 493 -2.28 -9.22 -6.61
N LYS A 494 -1.99 -10.01 -5.56
CA LYS A 494 -1.65 -9.53 -4.20
C LYS A 494 -2.73 -8.62 -3.60
N GLU A 495 -4.01 -8.97 -3.75
CA GLU A 495 -5.13 -8.10 -3.39
C GLU A 495 -5.61 -8.31 -1.95
N SER A 496 -5.51 -9.53 -1.44
CA SER A 496 -5.91 -9.92 -0.09
C SER A 496 -5.02 -11.01 0.49
N ILE A 497 -4.95 -11.05 1.82
CA ILE A 497 -4.13 -12.00 2.57
C ILE A 497 -5.00 -13.13 3.08
N ALA A 498 -4.52 -14.37 2.91
CA ALA A 498 -5.19 -15.56 3.41
C ALA A 498 -5.00 -15.72 4.93
N SER A 499 -6.01 -16.28 5.58
CA SER A 499 -5.92 -16.67 7.00
C SER A 499 -5.19 -18.01 7.11
N GLU A 500 -3.86 -17.99 7.05
CA GLU A 500 -3.01 -19.17 7.15
C GLU A 500 -2.35 -19.31 8.51
N GLY A 501 -2.29 -20.54 9.01
CA GLY A 501 -1.65 -20.87 10.28
C GLY A 501 -2.15 -19.99 11.43
N ASP A 502 -1.22 -19.53 12.25
CA ASP A 502 -1.51 -18.70 13.43
C ASP A 502 -1.62 -17.19 13.12
N LEU A 503 -1.56 -16.75 11.87
CA LEU A 503 -1.56 -15.32 11.48
C LEU A 503 -2.71 -14.56 12.13
N LYS A 504 -3.92 -15.06 11.97
CA LYS A 504 -5.15 -14.45 12.52
C LYS A 504 -5.07 -14.31 14.05
N ARG A 505 -4.50 -15.29 14.75
CA ARG A 505 -4.31 -15.27 16.19
C ARG A 505 -3.38 -14.13 16.64
N TYR A 506 -2.24 -13.95 15.96
CA TYR A 506 -1.30 -12.87 16.27
C TYR A 506 -1.87 -11.50 15.94
N MET A 507 -2.57 -11.36 14.83
CA MET A 507 -3.27 -10.12 14.47
C MET A 507 -4.33 -9.74 15.51
N LYS A 508 -5.14 -10.71 15.98
CA LYS A 508 -6.11 -10.48 17.06
C LYS A 508 -5.45 -10.04 18.36
N ALA A 509 -4.31 -10.64 18.71
CA ALA A 509 -3.58 -10.26 19.90
C ALA A 509 -3.06 -8.82 19.82
N CYS A 510 -2.46 -8.42 18.69
CA CYS A 510 -2.02 -7.03 18.45
C CYS A 510 -3.18 -6.04 18.56
N LEU A 511 -4.30 -6.32 17.89
CA LEU A 511 -5.47 -5.44 17.92
C LEU A 511 -6.08 -5.34 19.33
N ALA A 512 -6.15 -6.44 20.06
CA ALA A 512 -6.64 -6.44 21.43
C ALA A 512 -5.76 -5.61 22.37
N ASP A 513 -4.44 -5.62 22.19
CA ASP A 513 -3.51 -4.77 22.94
C ASP A 513 -3.75 -3.29 22.64
N LEU A 514 -3.98 -2.93 21.36
CA LEU A 514 -4.27 -1.57 20.94
C LEU A 514 -5.63 -1.09 21.47
N TYR A 515 -6.65 -1.94 21.46
CA TYR A 515 -7.96 -1.60 22.02
C TYR A 515 -7.86 -1.27 23.51
N ARG A 516 -7.03 -1.98 24.28
CA ARG A 516 -6.76 -1.64 25.67
C ARG A 516 -6.03 -0.29 25.83
N LYS A 517 -5.06 0.02 24.95
CA LYS A 517 -4.33 1.30 24.97
C LYS A 517 -5.27 2.50 24.74
N VAL A 518 -6.22 2.40 23.81
CA VAL A 518 -7.17 3.48 23.52
C VAL A 518 -8.35 3.54 24.49
N SER A 519 -8.57 2.50 25.30
CA SER A 519 -9.75 2.37 26.17
C SER A 519 -9.91 3.52 27.16
N ALA A 520 -8.82 4.01 27.72
CA ALA A 520 -8.86 5.10 28.69
C ALA A 520 -9.35 6.41 28.04
N GLN A 521 -8.88 6.71 26.83
CA GLN A 521 -9.28 7.89 26.09
C GLN A 521 -10.75 7.83 25.67
N ILE A 522 -11.17 6.69 25.11
CA ILE A 522 -12.56 6.48 24.68
C ILE A 522 -13.50 6.61 25.86
N ARG A 523 -13.21 5.97 27.00
CA ARG A 523 -14.02 6.08 28.21
C ARG A 523 -14.14 7.51 28.73
N LYS A 524 -13.05 8.29 28.63
CA LYS A 524 -13.06 9.70 29.00
C LYS A 524 -14.02 10.50 28.12
N GLU A 525 -13.96 10.32 26.79
CA GLU A 525 -14.84 11.01 25.85
C GLU A 525 -16.30 10.61 26.01
N VAL A 526 -16.56 9.31 26.25
CA VAL A 526 -17.89 8.79 26.56
C VAL A 526 -18.47 9.50 27.78
N ARG A 527 -17.74 9.56 28.90
CA ARG A 527 -18.17 10.26 30.12
C ARG A 527 -18.40 11.76 29.90
N MET A 528 -17.54 12.40 29.11
CA MET A 528 -17.72 13.83 28.79
C MET A 528 -19.02 14.07 28.01
N LYS A 529 -19.29 13.25 26.98
CA LYS A 529 -20.55 13.36 26.21
C LYS A 529 -21.79 13.08 27.07
N GLU A 530 -21.71 12.10 27.97
CA GLU A 530 -22.80 11.82 28.92
C GLU A 530 -23.04 13.00 29.86
N ALA A 531 -21.96 13.62 30.37
CA ALA A 531 -22.05 14.80 31.22
C ALA A 531 -22.67 16.00 30.47
N GLU A 532 -22.25 16.22 29.20
CA GLU A 532 -22.83 17.26 28.34
C GLU A 532 -24.31 17.01 28.05
N ASN A 533 -24.70 15.78 27.77
CA ASN A 533 -26.11 15.43 27.55
C ASN A 533 -26.95 15.64 28.82
N ARG A 534 -26.43 15.23 29.98
CA ARG A 534 -27.10 15.51 31.28
C ARG A 534 -27.22 17.01 31.53
N LEU A 535 -26.16 17.79 31.28
CA LEU A 535 -26.21 19.24 31.40
C LEU A 535 -27.25 19.86 30.48
N ARG A 536 -27.37 19.38 29.24
CA ARG A 536 -28.39 19.84 28.29
C ARG A 536 -29.80 19.55 28.79
N LEU A 537 -30.03 18.35 29.33
CA LEU A 537 -31.28 17.97 29.94
C LEU A 537 -31.62 18.86 31.15
N TYR A 538 -30.66 19.08 32.04
CA TYR A 538 -30.83 19.96 33.19
C TYR A 538 -31.17 21.41 32.79
N LYS A 539 -30.41 21.97 31.84
CA LYS A 539 -30.68 23.31 31.30
C LYS A 539 -32.06 23.43 30.64
N HIS A 540 -32.63 22.36 30.14
CA HIS A 540 -33.95 22.34 29.54
C HIS A 540 -35.07 22.20 30.59
N TYR A 541 -34.93 21.26 31.52
CA TYR A 541 -35.99 20.93 32.48
C TYR A 541 -36.00 21.78 33.76
N ILE A 542 -34.85 22.22 34.24
CA ILE A 542 -34.78 23.03 35.49
C ILE A 542 -35.60 24.30 35.41
N PRO A 543 -35.55 25.15 34.35
CA PRO A 543 -36.38 26.30 34.24
C PRO A 543 -37.89 25.98 34.31
N LEU A 544 -38.30 24.86 33.67
CA LEU A 544 -39.71 24.43 33.70
C LEU A 544 -40.15 24.03 35.11
N ILE A 545 -39.30 23.31 35.84
CA ILE A 545 -39.55 22.89 37.23
C ILE A 545 -39.56 24.10 38.15
N VAL A 546 -38.59 25.03 38.01
CA VAL A 546 -38.51 26.26 38.79
C VAL A 546 -39.77 27.09 38.61
N ASN A 547 -40.22 27.32 37.36
CA ASN A 547 -41.42 28.07 37.06
C ASN A 547 -42.66 27.43 37.70
N ALA A 548 -42.84 26.09 37.54
CA ALA A 548 -43.95 25.37 38.13
C ALA A 548 -43.98 25.43 39.67
N ILE A 549 -42.83 25.36 40.32
CA ILE A 549 -42.71 25.47 41.77
C ILE A 549 -43.02 26.92 42.20
N CYS A 550 -42.42 27.91 41.56
CA CYS A 550 -42.63 29.32 41.90
C CYS A 550 -44.07 29.78 41.69
N GLU A 551 -44.74 29.32 40.64
CA GLU A 551 -46.18 29.54 40.45
C GLU A 551 -47.00 28.92 41.58
N SER A 552 -46.63 27.72 42.08
CA SER A 552 -47.38 27.05 43.15
C SER A 552 -47.22 27.70 44.52
N ILE A 553 -46.07 28.30 44.82
CA ILE A 553 -45.75 28.86 46.16
C ILE A 553 -45.65 30.39 46.17
N GLN A 554 -45.94 31.06 45.04
CA GLN A 554 -45.90 32.52 44.88
C GLN A 554 -44.59 33.19 45.31
N VAL A 555 -43.46 32.58 44.99
CA VAL A 555 -42.10 33.08 45.33
C VAL A 555 -41.37 33.50 44.04
N ASP A 556 -40.44 34.46 44.17
CA ASP A 556 -39.64 34.95 43.07
C ASP A 556 -38.74 33.85 42.44
N THR A 557 -38.82 33.70 41.12
CA THR A 557 -38.13 32.69 40.32
C THR A 557 -36.64 32.87 40.31
N THR A 558 -36.09 34.08 40.50
CA THR A 558 -34.67 34.39 40.33
C THR A 558 -33.78 33.70 41.36
N LYS A 559 -34.11 33.74 42.65
CA LYS A 559 -33.33 33.11 43.70
C LYS A 559 -33.27 31.58 43.60
N LEU A 560 -34.39 30.96 43.19
CA LEU A 560 -34.47 29.51 43.04
C LEU A 560 -33.71 29.03 41.81
N SER A 561 -33.79 29.78 40.69
CA SER A 561 -33.03 29.50 39.47
C SER A 561 -31.51 29.55 39.71
N GLU A 562 -31.01 30.63 40.37
CA GLU A 562 -29.59 30.74 40.72
C GLU A 562 -29.11 29.61 41.64
N ALA A 563 -29.95 29.15 42.57
CA ALA A 563 -29.59 28.02 43.45
C ALA A 563 -29.49 26.70 42.66
N PHE A 564 -30.42 26.46 41.73
CA PHE A 564 -30.38 25.29 40.87
C PHE A 564 -29.20 25.35 39.88
N ASP A 565 -28.89 26.47 39.28
CA ASP A 565 -27.75 26.64 38.38
C ASP A 565 -26.40 26.36 39.10
N LYS A 566 -26.25 26.86 40.34
CA LYS A 566 -25.08 26.54 41.18
C LYS A 566 -24.99 25.04 41.51
N LEU A 567 -26.13 24.39 41.74
CA LEU A 567 -26.19 22.97 42.06
C LEU A 567 -25.85 22.11 40.84
N VAL A 568 -26.33 22.48 39.65
CA VAL A 568 -26.00 21.84 38.38
C VAL A 568 -24.52 22.01 38.05
N GLU A 569 -23.98 23.22 38.17
CA GLU A 569 -22.56 23.47 37.96
C GLU A 569 -21.67 22.66 38.92
N LYS A 570 -22.05 22.54 40.18
CA LYS A 570 -21.32 21.76 41.17
C LYS A 570 -21.35 20.25 40.85
N HIS A 571 -22.50 19.74 40.41
CA HIS A 571 -22.65 18.33 40.05
C HIS A 571 -21.87 17.97 38.77
N VAL A 572 -21.94 18.83 37.74
CA VAL A 572 -21.22 18.64 36.48
C VAL A 572 -19.71 18.84 36.68
N LYS A 573 -19.27 19.83 37.46
CA LYS A 573 -17.83 20.03 37.81
C LYS A 573 -17.27 18.92 38.67
N GLY A 574 -18.05 18.32 39.55
CA GLY A 574 -17.63 17.18 40.38
C GLY A 574 -17.37 15.90 39.58
N GLU A 575 -18.09 15.69 38.47
CA GLU A 575 -17.89 14.54 37.56
C GLU A 575 -16.78 14.79 36.52
N THR A 576 -16.37 16.06 36.27
CA THR A 576 -15.33 16.46 35.31
C THR A 576 -14.02 16.90 35.96
N SER A 577 -13.76 16.52 37.21
CA SER A 577 -12.60 16.96 38.01
C SER A 577 -11.22 16.59 37.46
N ASP A 578 -11.13 15.84 36.38
CA ASP A 578 -9.92 15.76 35.57
C ASP A 578 -9.85 16.99 34.65
N THR A 579 -8.85 17.83 34.87
CA THR A 579 -8.50 19.03 34.09
C THR A 579 -8.85 18.94 32.61
N PRO A 580 -9.54 19.95 32.02
CA PRO A 580 -9.90 19.95 30.61
C PRO A 580 -8.67 19.72 29.73
N PHE A 581 -8.77 18.76 28.82
CA PHE A 581 -7.69 18.30 27.93
C PHE A 581 -7.03 19.42 27.11
N TYR A 582 -7.73 20.53 26.85
CA TYR A 582 -7.21 21.70 26.10
C TYR A 582 -6.28 22.62 26.92
N LYS A 583 -6.00 22.33 28.18
CA LYS A 583 -5.00 23.05 28.99
C LYS A 583 -3.67 22.31 29.14
N LYS A 584 -3.52 21.11 28.60
CA LYS A 584 -2.19 20.48 28.50
C LYS A 584 -1.49 21.04 27.28
N VAL A 585 -0.53 21.91 27.54
CA VAL A 585 0.52 22.27 26.59
C VAL A 585 1.09 20.95 26.03
N ASP A 586 1.13 20.84 24.72
CA ASP A 586 1.85 19.75 24.08
C ASP A 586 3.28 19.76 24.61
N LYS A 587 3.62 18.75 25.40
CA LYS A 587 4.95 18.64 26.03
C LYS A 587 6.07 18.47 25.01
N ILE A 588 5.74 18.16 23.76
CA ILE A 588 6.68 17.95 22.67
C ILE A 588 6.94 19.27 21.92
N THR A 589 5.91 20.10 21.72
CA THR A 589 6.03 21.32 20.90
C THR A 589 5.98 22.64 21.69
N GLY A 590 5.60 22.62 22.96
CA GLY A 590 5.54 23.83 23.82
C GLY A 590 4.51 24.90 23.40
N LYS A 591 3.68 24.64 22.38
CA LYS A 591 2.70 25.62 21.87
C LYS A 591 1.31 25.40 22.46
N ARG A 592 0.66 26.49 22.89
CA ARG A 592 -0.76 26.51 23.23
C ARG A 592 -1.57 26.28 21.95
N ILE A 593 -2.51 25.33 22.01
CA ILE A 593 -3.48 25.11 20.91
C ILE A 593 -4.52 26.22 21.01
N ASP A 594 -4.53 27.14 20.04
CA ASP A 594 -5.47 28.24 20.01
C ASP A 594 -6.91 27.77 19.77
N GLN A 595 -7.83 28.32 20.58
CA GLN A 595 -9.28 28.02 20.53
C GLN A 595 -9.98 28.48 19.24
N GLU A 596 -9.33 29.28 18.39
CA GLU A 596 -9.95 29.78 17.15
C GLU A 596 -10.12 28.74 16.06
N ALA A 597 -9.25 27.71 16.00
CA ALA A 597 -9.38 26.62 15.03
C ALA A 597 -10.61 25.73 15.24
N TYR A 598 -11.18 25.70 16.46
CA TYR A 598 -12.39 24.90 16.76
C TYR A 598 -13.69 25.60 16.37
N LYS A 599 -13.72 26.93 16.39
CA LYS A 599 -14.94 27.71 16.01
C LYS A 599 -15.19 27.69 14.51
N THR A 600 -14.17 27.60 13.68
CA THR A 600 -14.32 27.51 12.22
C THR A 600 -14.96 26.21 11.76
N ASN A 601 -14.73 25.09 12.45
CA ASN A 601 -15.32 23.81 12.08
C ASN A 601 -16.81 23.67 12.47
N GLU A 602 -17.28 24.31 13.54
CA GLU A 602 -18.72 24.35 13.85
C GLU A 602 -19.48 25.19 12.82
N PHE A 603 -18.89 26.25 12.27
CA PHE A 603 -19.51 27.06 11.22
C PHE A 603 -19.63 26.34 9.88
N GLU A 604 -18.66 25.51 9.51
CA GLU A 604 -18.73 24.71 8.27
C GLU A 604 -19.71 23.53 8.38
N VAL A 605 -19.82 22.89 9.55
CA VAL A 605 -20.81 21.83 9.78
C VAL A 605 -22.24 22.38 9.80
N HIS A 606 -22.46 23.58 10.33
CA HIS A 606 -23.77 24.25 10.26
C HIS A 606 -24.11 24.70 8.84
N SER A 607 -23.14 25.21 8.07
CA SER A 607 -23.36 25.61 6.68
C SER A 607 -23.61 24.41 5.76
N SER A 608 -22.99 23.27 6.00
CA SER A 608 -23.22 22.05 5.24
C SER A 608 -24.59 21.43 5.53
N LYS A 609 -25.07 21.46 6.80
CA LYS A 609 -26.42 21.00 7.15
C LYS A 609 -27.51 21.89 6.54
N GLN A 610 -27.31 23.21 6.51
CA GLN A 610 -28.23 24.14 5.85
C GLN A 610 -28.25 23.97 4.33
N ARG A 611 -27.11 23.69 3.68
CA ARG A 611 -27.04 23.38 2.24
C ARG A 611 -27.74 22.07 1.88
N VAL A 612 -27.58 21.02 2.70
CA VAL A 612 -28.30 19.75 2.51
C VAL A 612 -29.80 19.90 2.71
N GLN A 613 -30.22 20.71 3.68
CA GLN A 613 -31.65 21.01 3.92
C GLN A 613 -32.23 21.85 2.80
N ALA A 614 -31.53 22.86 2.30
CA ALA A 614 -31.91 23.65 1.13
C ALA A 614 -32.00 22.81 -0.15
N ALA A 615 -31.08 21.86 -0.35
CA ALA A 615 -31.09 20.92 -1.49
C ALA A 615 -32.28 19.94 -1.43
N LYS A 616 -32.64 19.44 -0.24
CA LYS A 616 -33.85 18.60 -0.03
C LYS A 616 -35.14 19.38 -0.28
N THR A 617 -35.22 20.64 0.17
CA THR A 617 -36.37 21.52 -0.08
C THR A 617 -36.53 21.85 -1.56
N ARG A 618 -35.42 22.12 -2.26
CA ARG A 618 -35.40 22.37 -3.72
C ARG A 618 -35.83 21.14 -4.53
N LYS A 619 -35.41 19.93 -4.11
CA LYS A 619 -35.82 18.67 -4.73
C LYS A 619 -37.31 18.35 -4.53
N ASN A 620 -37.86 18.71 -3.39
CA ASN A 620 -39.29 18.55 -3.10
C ASN A 620 -40.16 19.59 -3.85
N ILE A 621 -39.66 20.80 -4.06
CA ILE A 621 -40.32 21.81 -4.87
C ILE A 621 -40.34 21.41 -6.37
N LEU A 622 -39.24 20.84 -6.87
CA LEU A 622 -39.15 20.33 -8.24
C LEU A 622 -40.06 19.11 -8.47
N ARG A 623 -40.19 18.22 -7.46
CA ARG A 623 -41.14 17.07 -7.54
C ARG A 623 -42.62 17.50 -7.51
N LYS A 624 -42.94 18.58 -6.80
CA LYS A 624 -44.30 19.13 -6.82
C LYS A 624 -44.66 19.88 -8.12
N LYS A 625 -43.64 20.38 -8.87
CA LYS A 625 -43.87 21.03 -10.17
C LYS A 625 -43.93 20.04 -11.34
N ALA A 626 -43.39 18.83 -11.20
CA ALA A 626 -43.43 17.78 -12.22
C ALA A 626 -44.61 16.81 -12.09
N GLY A 627 -45.57 17.09 -11.21
CA GLY A 627 -46.78 16.30 -10.99
C GLY A 627 -48.09 17.04 -11.37
N HIS A 628 -47.97 18.12 -12.13
CA HIS A 628 -49.10 18.86 -12.72
C HIS A 628 -48.74 19.23 -14.16
N ASP A 629 -48.69 18.21 -15.03
CA ASP A 629 -48.92 18.23 -16.46
C ASP A 629 -49.43 16.84 -16.88
#